data_9ce49dfd5fad8b97f475c108111e167c
#
_entry.id   9ce49dfd5fad8b97f475c108111e167c
#
_cell.length_a   1.000
_cell.length_b   1.000
_cell.length_c   1.000
_cell.angle_alpha   90.00
_cell.angle_beta   90.00
_cell.angle_gamma   90.00
#
_symmetry.space_group_name_H-M   'P 1'
#
loop_
_entity.id
_entity.type
_entity.pdbx_description
1 polymer ?
#
loop_
_entity_poly.entity_id
_entity_poly.type
_entity_poly.pdbx_seq_one_letter_code
_entity_poly.pdbx_strand_id
1 'polypeptide(L)'
;LIGDDVGGDRLSDRIFDEDTPFIVEDGKQARYAIDKLVLNAAEQGVRGVVICNTMIYGRGAGLHADSVQIPPLVEQARKSGVVRVVGKGVNRWSNVHIEDVVELYRLALESAPAGAFYFVENGEASFAEIGAAIAHRLGLGPVQSWTVEEATREWGQGHARYSFGSNSRVRGVHARRDLGWSPRHASVTDWIEHDMPLA
;
A
#
# COMPACT_ATOMS: atom_id res chain seq x y z
N LEU A 1 3.66 -7.06 -5.67
CA LEU A 1 3.49 -8.35 -6.33
C LEU A 1 2.06 -8.60 -6.77
N ILE A 2 1.07 -8.10 -6.04
CA ILE A 2 -0.35 -8.23 -6.31
C ILE A 2 -0.85 -6.88 -6.77
N GLY A 3 -1.44 -6.84 -7.96
CA GLY A 3 -2.01 -5.63 -8.53
C GLY A 3 -2.30 -5.81 -10.01
N ASP A 4 -3.18 -5.00 -10.53
CA ASP A 4 -3.53 -4.95 -11.94
C ASP A 4 -3.36 -3.52 -12.47
N ASP A 5 -3.05 -3.38 -13.74
CA ASP A 5 -2.98 -2.09 -14.44
C ASP A 5 -4.33 -1.81 -15.10
N VAL A 6 -5.20 -1.10 -14.41
CA VAL A 6 -6.54 -0.76 -14.88
C VAL A 6 -6.73 0.73 -15.20
N GLY A 7 -5.66 1.51 -15.12
CA GLY A 7 -5.68 2.95 -15.40
C GLY A 7 -6.58 3.76 -14.48
N GLY A 8 -6.87 3.26 -13.28
CA GLY A 8 -7.73 3.94 -12.30
C GLY A 8 -9.24 3.86 -12.59
N ASP A 9 -9.65 3.21 -13.68
CA ASP A 9 -11.03 3.24 -14.16
C ASP A 9 -11.92 2.08 -13.73
N ARG A 10 -11.34 1.06 -13.10
CA ARG A 10 -12.06 -0.13 -12.65
C ARG A 10 -11.69 -0.52 -11.24
N LEU A 11 -12.70 -0.90 -10.46
CA LEU A 11 -12.53 -1.66 -9.22
C LEU A 11 -12.31 -3.14 -9.57
N SER A 12 -11.31 -3.76 -8.96
CA SER A 12 -11.13 -5.21 -9.02
C SER A 12 -11.84 -5.87 -7.84
N ASP A 13 -12.61 -6.91 -8.10
CA ASP A 13 -13.23 -7.75 -7.06
C ASP A 13 -12.25 -8.77 -6.46
N ARG A 14 -11.05 -8.89 -7.04
CA ARG A 14 -10.02 -9.81 -6.56
C ARG A 14 -9.39 -9.31 -5.28
N ILE A 15 -9.59 -10.06 -4.20
CA ILE A 15 -8.95 -9.84 -2.90
C ILE A 15 -8.12 -11.08 -2.61
N PHE A 16 -6.87 -10.90 -2.22
CA PHE A 16 -5.95 -11.98 -1.92
C PHE A 16 -5.69 -12.06 -0.41
N ASP A 17 -5.55 -13.26 0.10
CA ASP A 17 -5.01 -13.54 1.41
C ASP A 17 -3.76 -14.46 1.28
N GLU A 18 -3.15 -14.83 2.38
CA GLU A 18 -1.94 -15.65 2.36
C GLU A 18 -2.18 -17.08 1.85
N ASP A 19 -3.42 -17.54 1.90
CA ASP A 19 -3.84 -18.88 1.42
C ASP A 19 -4.33 -18.87 -0.04
N THR A 20 -4.52 -17.69 -0.62
CA THR A 20 -5.00 -17.53 -2.00
C THR A 20 -3.89 -17.89 -3.00
N PRO A 21 -4.04 -18.91 -3.84
CA PRO A 21 -3.10 -19.17 -4.92
C PRO A 21 -3.04 -17.99 -5.90
N PHE A 22 -1.85 -17.53 -6.21
CA PHE A 22 -1.67 -16.47 -7.20
C PHE A 22 -0.63 -16.87 -8.25
N ILE A 23 -0.89 -16.46 -9.49
CA ILE A 23 0.02 -16.63 -10.61
C ILE A 23 0.93 -15.41 -10.64
N VAL A 24 2.22 -15.64 -10.60
CA VAL A 24 3.22 -14.57 -10.67
C VAL A 24 3.49 -14.23 -12.12
N GLU A 25 3.20 -12.99 -12.51
CA GLU A 25 3.50 -12.45 -13.83
C GLU A 25 5.01 -12.38 -14.09
N ASP A 26 5.43 -12.49 -15.34
CA ASP A 26 6.86 -12.54 -15.73
C ASP A 26 7.68 -11.37 -15.17
N GLY A 27 7.14 -10.16 -15.20
CA GLY A 27 7.82 -8.97 -14.67
C GLY A 27 8.01 -8.97 -13.13
N LYS A 28 7.37 -9.89 -12.41
CA LYS A 28 7.43 -10.01 -10.95
C LYS A 28 8.19 -11.26 -10.47
N GLN A 29 8.65 -12.12 -11.39
CA GLN A 29 9.31 -13.39 -11.07
C GLN A 29 10.58 -13.21 -10.23
N ALA A 30 11.40 -12.21 -10.52
CA ALA A 30 12.64 -11.95 -9.78
C ALA A 30 12.36 -11.62 -8.31
N ARG A 31 11.34 -10.81 -8.04
CA ARG A 31 10.93 -10.51 -6.64
C ARG A 31 10.37 -11.74 -5.95
N TYR A 32 9.55 -12.51 -6.64
CA TYR A 32 8.98 -13.74 -6.09
C TYR A 32 10.06 -14.78 -5.76
N ALA A 33 11.11 -14.88 -6.59
CA ALA A 33 12.24 -15.76 -6.32
C ALA A 33 12.96 -15.38 -5.02
N ILE A 34 13.09 -14.08 -4.72
CA ILE A 34 13.66 -13.61 -3.44
C ILE A 34 12.77 -14.02 -2.26
N ASP A 35 11.46 -13.80 -2.37
CA ASP A 35 10.53 -14.18 -1.31
C ASP A 35 10.58 -15.69 -1.06
N LYS A 36 10.60 -16.51 -2.12
CA LYS A 36 10.76 -17.97 -2.00
C LYS A 36 12.10 -18.39 -1.37
N LEU A 37 13.19 -17.73 -1.71
CA LEU A 37 14.49 -18.00 -1.11
C LEU A 37 14.44 -17.81 0.42
N VAL A 38 13.83 -16.71 0.88
CA VAL A 38 13.67 -16.42 2.31
C VAL A 38 12.77 -17.46 3.00
N LEU A 39 11.64 -17.81 2.38
CA LEU A 39 10.69 -18.77 2.95
C LEU A 39 11.30 -20.18 3.03
N ASN A 40 11.97 -20.64 1.96
CA ASN A 40 12.57 -21.96 1.88
C ASN A 40 13.82 -22.12 2.77
N ALA A 41 14.43 -21.02 3.23
CA ALA A 41 15.54 -21.06 4.17
C ALA A 41 15.17 -21.75 5.51
N ALA A 42 13.89 -21.90 5.80
CA ALA A 42 13.38 -22.71 6.91
C ALA A 42 13.86 -24.17 6.85
N GLU A 43 13.98 -24.76 5.66
CA GLU A 43 14.50 -26.11 5.44
C GLU A 43 15.97 -26.27 5.85
N GLN A 44 16.69 -25.17 5.94
CA GLN A 44 18.09 -25.09 6.36
C GLN A 44 18.25 -24.60 7.81
N GLY A 45 17.17 -24.56 8.58
CA GLY A 45 17.16 -24.12 9.99
C GLY A 45 17.22 -22.59 10.18
N VAL A 46 17.03 -21.83 9.11
CA VAL A 46 16.99 -20.35 9.20
C VAL A 46 15.55 -19.90 9.39
N ARG A 47 15.32 -19.08 10.39
CA ARG A 47 13.98 -18.48 10.63
C ARG A 47 13.75 -17.27 9.72
N GLY A 48 13.59 -17.55 8.40
CA GLY A 48 13.21 -16.55 7.40
C GLY A 48 11.71 -16.25 7.48
N VAL A 49 11.37 -14.96 7.40
CA VAL A 49 9.97 -14.49 7.40
C VAL A 49 9.83 -13.42 6.32
N VAL A 50 8.76 -13.48 5.53
CA VAL A 50 8.42 -12.46 4.55
C VAL A 50 7.24 -11.63 5.06
N ILE A 51 7.42 -10.33 5.16
CA ILE A 51 6.39 -9.36 5.53
C ILE A 51 6.07 -8.52 4.29
N CYS A 52 4.92 -8.76 3.68
CA CYS A 52 4.46 -8.11 2.46
C CYS A 52 3.59 -6.89 2.82
N ASN A 53 4.23 -5.74 2.90
CA ASN A 53 3.54 -4.49 3.22
C ASN A 53 2.61 -4.05 2.09
N THR A 54 1.46 -3.52 2.46
CA THR A 54 0.54 -2.77 1.58
C THR A 54 0.94 -1.30 1.50
N MET A 55 0.05 -0.41 1.12
CA MET A 55 0.31 1.03 1.13
C MET A 55 0.49 1.50 2.58
N ILE A 56 1.71 1.85 2.95
CA ILE A 56 2.00 2.37 4.29
C ILE A 56 1.66 3.86 4.32
N TYR A 57 0.95 4.29 5.36
CA TYR A 57 0.70 5.69 5.65
C TYR A 57 1.11 6.05 7.08
N GLY A 58 1.01 7.29 7.44
CA GLY A 58 1.53 7.78 8.72
C GLY A 58 2.93 8.36 8.56
N ARG A 59 3.48 8.88 9.64
CA ARG A 59 4.82 9.47 9.67
C ARG A 59 5.76 8.59 10.49
N GLY A 60 6.83 8.14 9.86
CA GLY A 60 7.88 7.37 10.53
C GLY A 60 8.77 8.25 11.42
N ALA A 61 9.45 7.62 12.35
CA ALA A 61 10.41 8.27 13.25
C ALA A 61 11.86 8.24 12.72
N GLY A 62 12.09 7.66 11.54
CA GLY A 62 13.42 7.50 10.95
C GLY A 62 13.88 8.70 10.11
N LEU A 63 15.04 8.53 9.43
CA LEU A 63 15.62 9.55 8.55
C LEU A 63 14.70 9.90 7.35
N HIS A 64 13.93 8.94 6.88
CA HIS A 64 12.89 9.12 5.86
C HIS A 64 11.53 8.92 6.52
N ALA A 65 10.96 10.03 7.03
CA ALA A 65 9.73 9.98 7.80
C ALA A 65 8.47 9.80 6.93
N ASP A 66 8.55 10.13 5.65
CA ASP A 66 7.41 10.13 4.74
C ASP A 66 7.22 8.79 4.04
N SER A 67 5.96 8.45 3.76
CA SER A 67 5.59 7.27 2.96
C SER A 67 5.85 7.52 1.46
N VAL A 68 5.65 6.48 0.64
CA VAL A 68 5.96 6.55 -0.80
C VAL A 68 4.79 7.02 -1.65
N GLN A 69 3.54 6.74 -1.24
CA GLN A 69 2.37 6.98 -2.10
C GLN A 69 1.65 8.30 -1.80
N ILE A 70 1.45 8.65 -0.54
CA ILE A 70 0.68 9.85 -0.17
C ILE A 70 1.44 11.16 -0.50
N PRO A 71 2.73 11.31 -0.17
CA PRO A 71 3.45 12.56 -0.40
C PRO A 71 3.45 13.04 -1.85
N PRO A 72 3.68 12.21 -2.89
CA PRO A 72 3.63 12.66 -4.28
C PRO A 72 2.26 13.22 -4.70
N LEU A 73 1.16 12.68 -4.17
CA LEU A 73 -0.18 13.20 -4.41
C LEU A 73 -0.36 14.58 -3.77
N VAL A 74 0.10 14.75 -2.55
CA VAL A 74 0.06 16.02 -1.80
C VAL A 74 0.95 17.07 -2.47
N GLU A 75 2.16 16.71 -2.87
CA GLU A 75 3.09 17.60 -3.55
C GLU A 75 2.52 18.11 -4.88
N GLN A 76 1.98 17.19 -5.69
CA GLN A 76 1.32 17.56 -6.94
C GLN A 76 0.14 18.51 -6.70
N ALA A 77 -0.69 18.23 -5.68
CA ALA A 77 -1.84 19.06 -5.33
C ALA A 77 -1.41 20.47 -4.90
N ARG A 78 -0.39 20.62 -4.08
CA ARG A 78 0.17 21.91 -3.66
C ARG A 78 0.75 22.70 -4.83
N LYS A 79 1.48 22.02 -5.72
CA LYS A 79 2.10 22.65 -6.91
C LYS A 79 1.08 23.20 -7.88
N SER A 80 -0.03 22.49 -8.08
CA SER A 80 -1.02 22.85 -9.12
C SER A 80 -2.31 23.50 -8.58
N GLY A 81 -2.53 23.49 -7.26
CA GLY A 81 -3.78 23.94 -6.65
C GLY A 81 -4.95 22.97 -6.86
N VAL A 82 -4.72 21.77 -7.37
CA VAL A 82 -5.76 20.78 -7.67
C VAL A 82 -5.25 19.38 -7.36
N VAL A 83 -6.04 18.61 -6.63
CA VAL A 83 -5.75 17.19 -6.42
C VAL A 83 -6.13 16.38 -7.66
N ARG A 84 -5.22 15.54 -8.13
CA ARG A 84 -5.45 14.68 -9.30
C ARG A 84 -5.25 13.21 -8.98
N VAL A 85 -6.06 12.37 -9.63
CA VAL A 85 -5.99 10.91 -9.55
C VAL A 85 -5.93 10.33 -10.96
N VAL A 86 -5.43 9.12 -11.10
CA VAL A 86 -5.38 8.42 -12.39
C VAL A 86 -6.77 7.90 -12.72
N GLY A 87 -7.27 8.19 -13.92
CA GLY A 87 -8.60 7.80 -14.35
C GLY A 87 -9.66 8.34 -13.40
N LYS A 88 -10.64 7.52 -13.06
CA LYS A 88 -11.69 7.84 -12.08
C LYS A 88 -11.22 7.69 -10.62
N GLY A 89 -10.05 7.10 -10.40
CA GLY A 89 -9.53 6.79 -9.07
C GLY A 89 -10.35 5.75 -8.30
N VAL A 90 -11.18 4.94 -8.98
CA VAL A 90 -12.01 3.92 -8.31
C VAL A 90 -11.25 2.65 -7.93
N ASN A 91 -10.04 2.50 -8.43
CA ASN A 91 -9.11 1.44 -8.04
C ASN A 91 -8.73 1.56 -6.57
N ARG A 92 -8.61 0.42 -5.88
CA ARG A 92 -8.42 0.36 -4.43
C ARG A 92 -7.11 -0.30 -4.04
N TRP A 93 -6.54 0.21 -2.96
CA TRP A 93 -5.39 -0.39 -2.31
C TRP A 93 -5.67 -0.65 -0.84
N SER A 94 -5.32 -1.85 -0.39
CA SER A 94 -5.19 -2.12 1.04
C SER A 94 -4.07 -1.25 1.60
N ASN A 95 -4.22 -0.80 2.83
CA ASN A 95 -3.29 0.12 3.48
C ASN A 95 -3.08 -0.23 4.95
N VAL A 96 -2.07 0.36 5.55
CA VAL A 96 -1.71 0.15 6.95
C VAL A 96 -0.96 1.35 7.50
N HIS A 97 -1.21 1.70 8.75
CA HIS A 97 -0.44 2.75 9.43
C HIS A 97 0.96 2.26 9.82
N ILE A 98 1.95 3.15 9.76
CA ILE A 98 3.36 2.80 10.06
C ILE A 98 3.54 2.22 11.47
N GLU A 99 2.82 2.69 12.48
CA GLU A 99 2.92 2.16 13.84
C GLU A 99 2.45 0.71 13.92
N ASP A 100 1.37 0.37 13.20
CA ASP A 100 0.88 -1.00 13.13
C ASP A 100 1.85 -1.93 12.37
N VAL A 101 2.54 -1.39 11.35
CA VAL A 101 3.63 -2.11 10.66
C VAL A 101 4.77 -2.41 11.63
N VAL A 102 5.24 -1.40 12.37
CA VAL A 102 6.34 -1.57 13.33
C VAL A 102 6.00 -2.61 14.39
N GLU A 103 4.77 -2.59 14.90
CA GLU A 103 4.33 -3.59 15.87
C GLU A 103 4.33 -5.01 15.28
N LEU A 104 3.89 -5.19 14.03
CA LEU A 104 3.99 -6.50 13.39
C LEU A 104 5.45 -6.96 13.21
N TYR A 105 6.36 -6.07 12.80
CA TYR A 105 7.78 -6.43 12.71
C TYR A 105 8.36 -6.87 14.06
N ARG A 106 7.98 -6.18 15.15
CA ARG A 106 8.38 -6.57 16.52
C ARG A 106 7.89 -7.97 16.87
N LEU A 107 6.59 -8.24 16.68
CA LEU A 107 5.99 -9.55 16.94
C LEU A 107 6.61 -10.66 16.07
N ALA A 108 6.87 -10.38 14.80
CA ALA A 108 7.49 -11.34 13.89
C ALA A 108 8.92 -11.68 14.29
N LEU A 109 9.72 -10.69 14.73
CA LEU A 109 11.07 -10.93 15.25
C LEU A 109 11.06 -11.81 16.49
N GLU A 110 10.09 -11.64 17.37
CA GLU A 110 10.00 -12.40 18.62
C GLU A 110 9.46 -13.81 18.42
N SER A 111 8.42 -14.01 17.59
CA SER A 111 7.64 -15.25 17.64
C SER A 111 7.19 -15.83 16.30
N ALA A 112 7.48 -15.20 15.15
CA ALA A 112 7.05 -15.77 13.88
C ALA A 112 7.71 -17.13 13.62
N PRO A 113 6.95 -18.12 13.13
CA PRO A 113 7.54 -19.39 12.71
C PRO A 113 8.43 -19.23 11.49
N ALA A 114 9.40 -20.12 11.33
CA ALA A 114 10.24 -20.16 10.14
C ALA A 114 9.41 -20.43 8.88
N GLY A 115 9.69 -19.71 7.80
CA GLY A 115 8.96 -19.81 6.54
C GLY A 115 7.62 -19.09 6.53
N ALA A 116 7.32 -18.26 7.52
CA ALA A 116 6.07 -17.51 7.55
C ALA A 116 6.01 -16.40 6.49
N PHE A 117 4.83 -16.21 5.94
CA PHE A 117 4.48 -15.09 5.04
C PHE A 117 3.28 -14.34 5.60
N TYR A 118 3.37 -13.01 5.66
CA TYR A 118 2.31 -12.16 6.18
C TYR A 118 1.98 -11.02 5.23
N PHE A 119 0.72 -10.86 4.85
CA PHE A 119 0.22 -9.58 4.37
C PHE A 119 -0.01 -8.63 5.52
N VAL A 120 0.37 -7.36 5.32
CA VAL A 120 0.23 -6.32 6.35
C VAL A 120 -0.78 -5.29 5.87
N GLU A 121 -1.99 -5.37 6.39
CA GLU A 121 -3.07 -4.44 6.06
C GLU A 121 -3.98 -4.19 7.26
N ASN A 122 -4.51 -2.98 7.36
CA ASN A 122 -5.61 -2.62 8.26
C ASN A 122 -6.43 -1.50 7.67
N GLY A 123 -7.10 -1.78 6.58
CA GLY A 123 -7.96 -0.85 5.87
C GLY A 123 -7.77 -0.91 4.35
N GLU A 124 -8.65 -0.24 3.66
CA GLU A 124 -8.66 -0.15 2.20
C GLU A 124 -9.30 1.16 1.79
N ALA A 125 -8.71 1.85 0.81
CA ALA A 125 -9.30 3.04 0.21
C ALA A 125 -9.08 3.08 -1.30
N SER A 126 -9.97 3.74 -2.02
CA SER A 126 -9.76 4.12 -3.40
C SER A 126 -8.91 5.37 -3.51
N PHE A 127 -8.26 5.57 -4.63
CA PHE A 127 -7.51 6.81 -4.84
C PHE A 127 -8.44 8.03 -4.97
N ALA A 128 -9.71 7.85 -5.37
CA ALA A 128 -10.71 8.91 -5.31
C ALA A 128 -11.01 9.35 -3.87
N GLU A 129 -11.18 8.39 -2.94
CA GLU A 129 -11.37 8.68 -1.51
C GLU A 129 -10.13 9.36 -0.91
N ILE A 130 -8.93 8.85 -1.20
CA ILE A 130 -7.65 9.46 -0.78
C ILE A 130 -7.52 10.88 -1.34
N GLY A 131 -7.81 11.06 -2.63
CA GLY A 131 -7.77 12.37 -3.27
C GLY A 131 -8.76 13.36 -2.65
N ALA A 132 -9.98 12.93 -2.33
CA ALA A 132 -10.98 13.76 -1.67
C ALA A 132 -10.53 14.18 -0.26
N ALA A 133 -9.95 13.26 0.53
CA ALA A 133 -9.39 13.56 1.83
C ALA A 133 -8.24 14.59 1.75
N ILE A 134 -7.33 14.44 0.77
CA ILE A 134 -6.26 15.40 0.52
C ILE A 134 -6.84 16.77 0.13
N ALA A 135 -7.84 16.81 -0.76
CA ALA A 135 -8.48 18.06 -1.18
C ALA A 135 -9.12 18.77 0.02
N HIS A 136 -9.83 18.03 0.86
CA HIS A 136 -10.43 18.57 2.09
C HIS A 136 -9.35 19.11 3.03
N ARG A 137 -8.30 18.34 3.31
CA ARG A 137 -7.19 18.73 4.21
C ARG A 137 -6.46 19.98 3.76
N LEU A 138 -6.31 20.16 2.44
CA LEU A 138 -5.60 21.31 1.85
C LEU A 138 -6.52 22.50 1.52
N GLY A 139 -7.83 22.38 1.74
CA GLY A 139 -8.80 23.43 1.38
C GLY A 139 -8.92 23.66 -0.13
N LEU A 140 -8.72 22.60 -0.93
CA LEU A 140 -8.78 22.65 -2.39
C LEU A 140 -10.16 22.26 -2.93
N GLY A 141 -10.39 22.55 -4.21
CA GLY A 141 -11.61 22.17 -4.92
C GLY A 141 -11.69 20.66 -5.22
N PRO A 142 -12.71 20.24 -6.00
CA PRO A 142 -12.93 18.83 -6.32
C PRO A 142 -11.74 18.16 -6.98
N VAL A 143 -11.57 16.86 -6.70
CA VAL A 143 -10.56 16.01 -7.35
C VAL A 143 -10.78 15.98 -8.86
N GLN A 144 -9.72 16.05 -9.63
CA GLN A 144 -9.73 15.93 -11.08
C GLN A 144 -9.04 14.65 -11.55
N SER A 145 -9.51 14.15 -12.69
CA SER A 145 -8.91 12.98 -13.35
C SER A 145 -7.70 13.38 -14.19
N TRP A 146 -6.71 12.51 -14.22
CA TRP A 146 -5.63 12.48 -15.19
C TRP A 146 -5.67 11.19 -16.00
N THR A 147 -5.29 11.28 -17.28
CA THR A 147 -4.97 10.08 -18.04
C THR A 147 -3.70 9.43 -17.50
N VAL A 148 -3.48 8.15 -17.82
CA VAL A 148 -2.25 7.45 -17.44
C VAL A 148 -1.02 8.16 -18.02
N GLU A 149 -1.12 8.72 -19.23
CA GLU A 149 -0.05 9.47 -19.91
C GLU A 149 0.31 10.76 -19.18
N GLU A 150 -0.69 11.51 -18.72
CA GLU A 150 -0.48 12.73 -17.92
C GLU A 150 0.16 12.40 -16.58
N ALA A 151 -0.37 11.40 -15.88
CA ALA A 151 0.17 10.91 -14.62
C ALA A 151 1.61 10.39 -14.77
N THR A 152 1.92 9.75 -15.91
CA THR A 152 3.28 9.26 -16.19
C THR A 152 4.29 10.40 -16.35
N ARG A 153 3.86 11.54 -16.91
CA ARG A 153 4.74 12.71 -17.02
C ARG A 153 5.08 13.34 -15.67
N GLU A 154 4.16 13.30 -14.74
CA GLU A 154 4.35 13.86 -13.39
C GLU A 154 5.06 12.88 -12.45
N TRP A 155 4.63 11.62 -12.39
CA TRP A 155 5.05 10.66 -11.37
C TRP A 155 5.93 9.52 -11.90
N GLY A 156 6.12 9.44 -13.22
CA GLY A 156 6.77 8.31 -13.88
C GLY A 156 5.85 7.08 -14.02
N GLN A 157 6.22 6.18 -14.93
CA GLN A 157 5.42 5.02 -15.30
C GLN A 157 5.13 4.09 -14.11
N GLY A 158 6.11 3.92 -13.22
CA GLY A 158 5.98 3.06 -12.04
C GLY A 158 4.83 3.48 -11.14
N HIS A 159 4.78 4.74 -10.78
CA HIS A 159 3.71 5.27 -9.93
C HIS A 159 2.39 5.37 -10.69
N ALA A 160 2.38 5.89 -11.92
CA ALA A 160 1.15 6.11 -12.66
C ALA A 160 0.39 4.82 -12.95
N ARG A 161 1.09 3.74 -13.39
CA ARG A 161 0.45 2.48 -13.76
C ARG A 161 0.34 1.48 -12.63
N TYR A 162 1.45 1.23 -11.93
CA TYR A 162 1.56 0.12 -10.99
C TYR A 162 1.29 0.49 -9.52
N SER A 163 1.07 1.78 -9.25
CA SER A 163 0.63 2.28 -7.95
C SER A 163 -0.73 2.97 -8.09
N PHE A 164 -0.75 4.22 -8.53
CA PHE A 164 -1.95 5.06 -8.54
C PHE A 164 -3.03 4.61 -9.53
N GLY A 165 -2.68 3.88 -10.58
CA GLY A 165 -3.61 3.37 -11.60
C GLY A 165 -3.98 1.88 -11.47
N SER A 166 -3.56 1.19 -10.40
CA SER A 166 -3.82 -0.25 -10.22
C SER A 166 -4.65 -0.55 -8.99
N ASN A 167 -5.23 -1.75 -8.92
CA ASN A 167 -5.77 -2.29 -7.67
C ASN A 167 -4.70 -3.15 -6.97
N SER A 168 -4.68 -3.11 -5.64
CA SER A 168 -3.87 -4.00 -4.82
C SER A 168 -4.62 -4.28 -3.52
N ARG A 169 -5.44 -5.33 -3.53
CA ARG A 169 -6.37 -5.64 -2.45
C ARG A 169 -5.99 -6.96 -1.80
N VAL A 170 -5.64 -6.89 -0.53
CA VAL A 170 -5.27 -8.07 0.28
C VAL A 170 -6.00 -8.07 1.62
N ARG A 171 -6.00 -9.25 2.27
CA ARG A 171 -6.40 -9.42 3.67
C ARG A 171 -5.31 -10.19 4.38
N GLY A 172 -4.77 -9.59 5.42
CA GLY A 172 -3.75 -10.18 6.29
C GLY A 172 -4.38 -11.03 7.38
N VAL A 173 -4.52 -12.32 7.14
CA VAL A 173 -5.16 -13.26 8.06
C VAL A 173 -4.14 -13.90 9.00
N HIS A 174 -2.99 -14.30 8.46
CA HIS A 174 -2.00 -15.07 9.20
C HIS A 174 -1.37 -14.30 10.35
N ALA A 175 -1.02 -13.03 10.17
CA ALA A 175 -0.41 -12.23 11.24
C ALA A 175 -1.33 -12.10 12.46
N ARG A 176 -2.62 -11.93 12.23
CA ARG A 176 -3.63 -11.86 13.30
C ARG A 176 -3.77 -13.20 14.02
N ARG A 177 -3.78 -14.30 13.28
CA ARG A 177 -3.92 -15.66 13.81
C ARG A 177 -2.67 -16.13 14.56
N ASP A 178 -1.50 -15.97 13.95
CA ASP A 178 -0.26 -16.60 14.41
C ASP A 178 0.47 -15.77 15.47
N LEU A 179 0.37 -14.45 15.40
CA LEU A 179 1.11 -13.51 16.24
C LEU A 179 0.21 -12.69 17.18
N GLY A 180 -1.11 -12.84 17.09
CA GLY A 180 -2.05 -11.99 17.82
C GLY A 180 -1.96 -10.51 17.41
N TRP A 181 -1.45 -10.22 16.21
CA TRP A 181 -1.33 -8.85 15.74
C TRP A 181 -2.71 -8.16 15.65
N SER A 182 -2.82 -7.06 16.37
CA SER A 182 -4.07 -6.29 16.49
C SER A 182 -3.82 -4.83 16.11
N PRO A 183 -3.86 -4.49 14.80
CA PRO A 183 -3.62 -3.12 14.35
C PRO A 183 -4.71 -2.17 14.82
N ARG A 184 -4.38 -0.90 15.04
CA ARG A 184 -5.23 0.10 15.68
C ARG A 184 -5.73 1.18 14.73
N HIS A 185 -5.02 1.45 13.65
CA HIS A 185 -5.31 2.54 12.71
C HIS A 185 -5.98 1.98 11.47
N ALA A 186 -7.29 2.19 11.32
CA ALA A 186 -8.09 1.54 10.28
C ALA A 186 -8.42 2.41 9.06
N SER A 187 -8.08 3.72 9.08
CA SER A 187 -8.51 4.66 8.06
C SER A 187 -7.39 5.60 7.62
N VAL A 188 -6.92 5.42 6.40
CA VAL A 188 -5.96 6.34 5.77
C VAL A 188 -6.60 7.71 5.49
N THR A 189 -7.88 7.75 5.16
CA THR A 189 -8.59 9.01 4.89
C THR A 189 -8.75 9.84 6.15
N ASP A 190 -9.11 9.24 7.28
CA ASP A 190 -9.19 9.95 8.55
C ASP A 190 -7.82 10.49 8.99
N TRP A 191 -6.76 9.69 8.81
CA TRP A 191 -5.39 10.16 9.07
C TRP A 191 -5.01 11.35 8.18
N ILE A 192 -5.36 11.33 6.89
CA ILE A 192 -5.10 12.44 5.97
C ILE A 192 -5.83 13.69 6.45
N GLU A 193 -7.10 13.57 6.82
CA GLU A 193 -7.94 14.71 7.19
C GLU A 193 -7.55 15.36 8.51
N HIS A 194 -7.08 14.56 9.49
CA HIS A 194 -6.87 15.05 10.85
C HIS A 194 -5.40 15.13 11.28
N ASP A 195 -4.58 14.14 10.90
CA ASP A 195 -3.23 13.94 11.45
C ASP A 195 -2.11 14.22 10.44
N MET A 196 -2.40 14.24 9.12
CA MET A 196 -1.38 14.50 8.10
C MET A 196 -0.77 15.89 8.29
N PRO A 197 0.57 16.02 8.36
CA PRO A 197 1.23 17.32 8.47
C PRO A 197 0.91 18.24 7.29
N LEU A 198 0.71 19.52 7.58
CA LEU A 198 0.47 20.57 6.58
C LEU A 198 1.76 21.33 6.18
N ALA A 199 2.88 21.03 6.81
CA ALA A 199 4.18 21.67 6.54
C ALA A 199 4.88 21.07 5.32
#